data_6321c6d1f665028f482712fa3b019f84
#
_entry.id   6321c6d1f665028f482712fa3b019f84
#
_cell.length_a   1.000
_cell.length_b   1.000
_cell.length_c   1.000
_cell.angle_alpha   90.00
_cell.angle_beta   90.00
_cell.angle_gamma   90.00
#
_symmetry.space_group_name_H-M   'P 1'
#
loop_
_entity.id
_entity.type
_entity.pdbx_description
1 polymer ?
#
loop_
_entity_poly.entity_id
_entity_poly.type
_entity_poly.pdbx_seq_one_letter_code
_entity_poly.pdbx_strand_id
1 'polypeptide(L)'
;KTSLVVPEQNAMSLRFLSGQTSWYNPRPEEIADLRERADQLGIRVEETGADPGNLFVAFNRNPRHYGGDATGKGVTDPRWRWFTDKRFVAALSHAVDKQGMIETIFYGFGAPAVAYVAEANRLYHDPDIQDPVYDLALAQQMLDEAGYRDRDGDGWREDRDGNRIQFSLATNAGNFLRERMCSILREDWTSIGLKIDFRPQSFQSLVERLGTTFDWDAILIGFTGSIEPNNGANFLRSSGNLHLWNPRQETPATPWEAEIDRLLDQGSAELDPAKRAVFYRHIQQILHEEMPFLETVRQKIAVAYSRRLVDFRPTVWGLAEPERIALR
;
A
#
# COMPACT_ATOMS: atom_id res chain seq x y z
N LYS A 1 24.63 -0.35 22.20
CA LYS A 1 23.19 -0.36 21.90
C LYS A 1 22.65 -1.77 22.11
N THR A 2 21.65 -1.93 22.97
CA THR A 2 20.93 -3.20 23.15
C THR A 2 19.52 -3.02 22.58
N SER A 3 19.09 -3.89 21.69
CA SER A 3 17.72 -3.93 21.18
C SER A 3 16.96 -5.05 21.89
N LEU A 4 15.81 -4.71 22.46
CA LEU A 4 14.90 -5.68 23.06
C LEU A 4 13.83 -6.05 22.03
N VAL A 5 13.66 -7.34 21.78
CA VAL A 5 12.54 -7.85 20.99
C VAL A 5 11.34 -7.96 21.93
N VAL A 6 10.33 -7.13 21.70
CA VAL A 6 9.08 -7.12 22.47
C VAL A 6 7.94 -7.36 21.48
N PRO A 7 7.30 -8.54 21.49
CA PRO A 7 6.28 -8.88 20.49
C PRO A 7 5.02 -8.02 20.58
N GLU A 8 4.66 -7.61 21.81
CA GLU A 8 3.41 -6.90 22.08
C GLU A 8 3.62 -5.39 22.19
N GLN A 9 2.89 -4.62 21.35
CA GLN A 9 3.00 -3.16 21.30
C GLN A 9 2.67 -2.50 22.65
N ASN A 10 1.66 -2.97 23.36
CA ASN A 10 1.33 -2.48 24.70
C ASN A 10 2.50 -2.67 25.70
N ALA A 11 3.20 -3.79 25.60
CA ALA A 11 4.37 -4.04 26.42
C ALA A 11 5.54 -3.12 26.05
N MET A 12 5.70 -2.74 24.78
CA MET A 12 6.70 -1.73 24.38
C MET A 12 6.42 -0.36 25.00
N SER A 13 5.17 0.10 24.92
CA SER A 13 4.73 1.36 25.52
C SER A 13 4.98 1.38 27.03
N LEU A 14 4.56 0.34 27.76
CA LEU A 14 4.76 0.23 29.21
C LEU A 14 6.25 0.22 29.61
N ARG A 15 7.10 -0.50 28.87
CA ARG A 15 8.56 -0.52 29.11
C ARG A 15 9.20 0.84 28.90
N PHE A 16 8.75 1.58 27.91
CA PHE A 16 9.21 2.94 27.68
C PHE A 16 8.78 3.88 28.80
N LEU A 17 7.50 3.88 29.15
CA LEU A 17 6.95 4.72 30.23
C LEU A 17 7.56 4.41 31.60
N SER A 18 7.95 3.16 31.85
CA SER A 18 8.68 2.75 33.06
C SER A 18 10.20 3.00 33.02
N GLY A 19 10.72 3.57 31.92
CA GLY A 19 12.15 3.86 31.74
C GLY A 19 13.04 2.64 31.48
N GLN A 20 12.46 1.47 31.19
CA GLN A 20 13.21 0.25 30.82
C GLN A 20 13.78 0.32 29.40
N THR A 21 13.15 1.10 28.53
CA THR A 21 13.68 1.42 27.19
C THR A 21 13.82 2.93 27.05
N SER A 22 14.79 3.37 26.25
CA SER A 22 15.07 4.80 26.07
C SER A 22 14.31 5.43 24.91
N TRP A 23 13.75 4.64 24.02
CA TRP A 23 12.93 5.08 22.88
C TRP A 23 12.04 3.95 22.35
N TYR A 24 10.96 4.31 21.65
CA TYR A 24 10.09 3.41 20.90
C TYR A 24 9.29 4.18 19.85
N ASN A 25 8.65 3.45 18.95
CA ASN A 25 7.73 4.01 17.96
C ASN A 25 6.30 3.85 18.49
N PRO A 26 5.61 4.93 18.91
CA PRO A 26 4.23 4.87 19.36
C PRO A 26 3.27 4.58 18.20
N ARG A 27 2.15 3.98 18.52
CA ARG A 27 1.02 3.87 17.60
C ARG A 27 0.39 5.25 17.40
N PRO A 28 -0.33 5.47 16.27
CA PRO A 28 -0.98 6.75 15.99
C PRO A 28 -1.85 7.27 17.15
N GLU A 29 -2.65 6.41 17.77
CA GLU A 29 -3.53 6.76 18.88
C GLU A 29 -2.80 7.15 20.18
N GLU A 30 -1.54 6.78 20.34
CA GLU A 30 -0.73 7.13 21.53
C GLU A 30 -0.04 8.48 21.41
N ILE A 31 0.15 9.00 20.17
CA ILE A 31 1.01 10.15 19.90
C ILE A 31 0.53 11.42 20.59
N ALA A 32 -0.79 11.67 20.57
CA ALA A 32 -1.37 12.89 21.15
C ALA A 32 -1.16 12.94 22.67
N ASP A 33 -1.47 11.86 23.40
CA ASP A 33 -1.26 11.76 24.87
C ASP A 33 0.22 11.89 25.22
N LEU A 34 1.10 11.23 24.47
CA LEU A 34 2.53 11.32 24.72
C LEU A 34 3.09 12.72 24.50
N ARG A 35 2.59 13.46 23.52
CA ARG A 35 2.97 14.86 23.28
C ARG A 35 2.50 15.77 24.41
N GLU A 36 1.25 15.62 24.86
CA GLU A 36 0.70 16.39 25.97
C GLU A 36 1.48 16.18 27.26
N ARG A 37 1.87 14.95 27.55
CA ARG A 37 2.61 14.56 28.77
C ARG A 37 4.12 14.58 28.62
N ALA A 38 4.67 15.06 27.51
CA ALA A 38 6.09 14.95 27.19
C ALA A 38 7.02 15.57 28.26
N ASP A 39 6.65 16.74 28.82
CA ASP A 39 7.43 17.40 29.85
C ASP A 39 7.40 16.62 31.17
N GLN A 40 6.21 16.16 31.58
CA GLN A 40 6.04 15.36 32.79
C GLN A 40 6.83 14.06 32.75
N LEU A 41 6.86 13.42 31.58
CA LEU A 41 7.53 12.14 31.35
C LEU A 41 9.03 12.29 31.07
N GLY A 42 9.55 13.51 30.88
CA GLY A 42 10.95 13.76 30.53
C GLY A 42 11.32 13.19 29.15
N ILE A 43 10.38 13.21 28.21
CA ILE A 43 10.56 12.65 26.86
C ILE A 43 10.43 13.73 25.79
N ARG A 44 10.79 13.34 24.56
CA ARG A 44 10.43 14.03 23.30
C ARG A 44 9.63 13.08 22.43
N VAL A 45 8.68 13.65 21.66
CA VAL A 45 7.94 12.93 20.64
C VAL A 45 8.12 13.66 19.32
N GLU A 46 8.86 13.06 18.43
CA GLU A 46 9.29 13.66 17.18
C GLU A 46 8.68 12.90 15.99
N GLU A 47 8.06 13.62 15.07
CA GLU A 47 7.56 13.07 13.81
C GLU A 47 8.70 13.09 12.80
N THR A 48 8.99 11.94 12.22
CA THR A 48 10.09 11.77 11.26
C THR A 48 9.65 11.85 9.81
N GLY A 49 8.35 11.80 9.56
CA GLY A 49 7.74 11.85 8.23
C GLY A 49 6.90 10.60 7.91
N ALA A 50 6.39 10.54 6.68
CA ALA A 50 5.62 9.39 6.21
C ALA A 50 6.49 8.14 6.02
N ASP A 51 5.95 6.98 6.40
CA ASP A 51 6.60 5.68 6.20
C ASP A 51 6.97 5.51 4.72
N PRO A 52 8.21 5.16 4.40
CA PRO A 52 8.60 4.90 3.01
C PRO A 52 8.01 3.61 2.44
N GLY A 53 7.42 2.75 3.26
CA GLY A 53 6.69 1.57 2.81
C GLY A 53 5.38 1.91 2.11
N ASN A 54 4.80 0.91 1.45
CA ASN A 54 3.55 1.05 0.70
C ASN A 54 2.45 0.24 1.37
N LEU A 55 1.26 0.84 1.49
CA LEU A 55 -0.01 0.16 1.74
C LEU A 55 -0.89 0.37 0.51
N PHE A 56 -1.30 -0.71 -0.12
CA PHE A 56 -2.04 -0.66 -1.37
C PHE A 56 -3.06 -1.79 -1.50
N VAL A 57 -4.03 -1.61 -2.36
CA VAL A 57 -4.93 -2.68 -2.80
C VAL A 57 -4.46 -3.18 -4.15
N ALA A 58 -4.02 -4.44 -4.23
CA ALA A 58 -3.73 -5.11 -5.48
C ALA A 58 -4.94 -5.90 -5.96
N PHE A 59 -5.09 -6.00 -7.30
CA PHE A 59 -6.09 -6.81 -7.96
C PHE A 59 -5.41 -7.98 -8.68
N ASN A 60 -5.97 -9.17 -8.51
CA ASN A 60 -5.45 -10.35 -9.20
C ASN A 60 -5.78 -10.26 -10.69
N ARG A 61 -4.77 -10.14 -11.53
CA ARG A 61 -4.87 -10.13 -13.00
C ARG A 61 -4.30 -11.40 -13.62
N ASN A 62 -3.96 -12.41 -12.79
CA ASN A 62 -3.42 -13.67 -13.25
C ASN A 62 -4.53 -14.48 -13.97
N PRO A 63 -4.46 -14.65 -15.29
CA PRO A 63 -5.52 -15.32 -16.05
C PRO A 63 -5.69 -16.79 -15.67
N ARG A 64 -4.63 -17.43 -15.13
CA ARG A 64 -4.69 -18.84 -14.67
C ARG A 64 -5.63 -19.00 -13.48
N HIS A 65 -5.74 -17.99 -12.61
CA HIS A 65 -6.71 -17.99 -11.52
C HIS A 65 -8.16 -18.00 -12.01
N TYR A 66 -8.40 -17.43 -13.18
CA TYR A 66 -9.72 -17.27 -13.78
C TYR A 66 -10.03 -18.28 -14.90
N GLY A 67 -9.33 -19.43 -14.91
CA GLY A 67 -9.59 -20.54 -15.82
C GLY A 67 -8.90 -20.43 -17.18
N GLY A 68 -8.06 -19.42 -17.40
CA GLY A 68 -7.31 -19.23 -18.64
C GLY A 68 -5.89 -19.86 -18.59
N ASP A 69 -5.22 -19.81 -19.73
CA ASP A 69 -3.78 -20.04 -19.82
C ASP A 69 -2.97 -18.77 -19.50
N ALA A 70 -1.65 -18.84 -19.57
CA ALA A 70 -0.76 -17.72 -19.29
C ALA A 70 -0.96 -16.50 -20.21
N THR A 71 -1.60 -16.68 -21.37
CA THR A 71 -1.90 -15.62 -22.36
C THR A 71 -3.29 -15.01 -22.17
N GLY A 72 -4.07 -15.52 -21.23
CA GLY A 72 -5.48 -15.14 -21.02
C GLY A 72 -6.47 -15.89 -21.92
N LYS A 73 -5.99 -16.81 -22.75
CA LYS A 73 -6.88 -17.60 -23.60
C LYS A 73 -7.64 -18.62 -22.72
N GLY A 74 -8.96 -18.68 -22.92
CA GLY A 74 -9.83 -19.60 -22.19
C GLY A 74 -10.35 -19.05 -20.84
N VAL A 75 -9.99 -17.82 -20.45
CA VAL A 75 -10.59 -17.19 -19.28
C VAL A 75 -12.12 -17.13 -19.41
N THR A 76 -12.82 -17.66 -18.42
CA THR A 76 -14.28 -17.70 -18.35
C THR A 76 -14.85 -16.86 -17.22
N ASP A 77 -14.07 -16.63 -16.17
CA ASP A 77 -14.50 -15.82 -15.03
C ASP A 77 -14.47 -14.32 -15.37
N PRO A 78 -15.58 -13.59 -15.22
CA PRO A 78 -15.68 -12.19 -15.60
C PRO A 78 -14.78 -11.26 -14.77
N ARG A 79 -14.37 -11.64 -13.54
CA ARG A 79 -13.54 -10.83 -12.64
C ARG A 79 -12.21 -10.45 -13.25
N TRP A 80 -11.61 -11.33 -14.05
CA TRP A 80 -10.38 -11.03 -14.76
C TRP A 80 -10.54 -9.83 -15.70
N ARG A 81 -11.66 -9.74 -16.43
CA ARG A 81 -11.95 -8.60 -17.31
C ARG A 81 -12.16 -7.32 -16.53
N TRP A 82 -12.79 -7.37 -15.36
CA TRP A 82 -12.99 -6.19 -14.53
C TRP A 82 -11.66 -5.65 -14.03
N PHE A 83 -10.77 -6.48 -13.49
CA PHE A 83 -9.48 -6.06 -12.94
C PHE A 83 -8.44 -5.70 -14.01
N THR A 84 -8.61 -6.16 -15.26
CA THR A 84 -7.78 -5.74 -16.40
C THR A 84 -8.36 -4.55 -17.16
N ASP A 85 -9.62 -4.17 -16.93
CA ASP A 85 -10.21 -2.94 -17.47
C ASP A 85 -9.73 -1.74 -16.66
N LYS A 86 -8.81 -0.97 -17.21
CA LYS A 86 -8.25 0.24 -16.62
C LYS A 86 -9.31 1.24 -16.17
N ARG A 87 -10.43 1.35 -16.91
CA ARG A 87 -11.55 2.26 -16.58
C ARG A 87 -12.27 1.83 -15.29
N PHE A 88 -12.42 0.52 -15.08
CA PHE A 88 -12.98 -0.03 -13.86
C PHE A 88 -12.09 0.31 -12.65
N VAL A 89 -10.79 0.02 -12.73
CA VAL A 89 -9.86 0.29 -11.63
C VAL A 89 -9.69 1.79 -11.38
N ALA A 90 -9.67 2.62 -12.44
CA ALA A 90 -9.66 4.07 -12.30
C ALA A 90 -10.91 4.59 -11.57
N ALA A 91 -12.10 4.05 -11.86
CA ALA A 91 -13.31 4.40 -11.10
C ALA A 91 -13.17 4.03 -9.60
N LEU A 92 -12.61 2.85 -9.30
CA LEU A 92 -12.39 2.44 -7.90
C LEU A 92 -11.39 3.35 -7.19
N SER A 93 -10.40 3.94 -7.87
CA SER A 93 -9.44 4.84 -7.25
C SER A 93 -10.09 6.12 -6.71
N HIS A 94 -11.16 6.61 -7.37
CA HIS A 94 -11.98 7.74 -6.90
C HIS A 94 -12.92 7.37 -5.74
N ALA A 95 -13.03 6.09 -5.40
CA ALA A 95 -13.78 5.58 -4.25
C ALA A 95 -12.83 5.01 -3.17
N VAL A 96 -11.70 5.67 -2.93
CA VAL A 96 -10.76 5.39 -1.85
C VAL A 96 -10.67 6.62 -0.96
N ASP A 97 -11.38 6.64 0.17
CA ASP A 97 -11.37 7.76 1.12
C ASP A 97 -10.08 7.78 1.95
N LYS A 98 -8.99 8.23 1.34
CA LYS A 98 -7.68 8.35 2.01
C LYS A 98 -7.74 9.32 3.19
N GLN A 99 -8.48 10.42 3.06
CA GLN A 99 -8.59 11.41 4.13
C GLN A 99 -9.36 10.85 5.33
N GLY A 100 -10.48 10.18 5.09
CA GLY A 100 -11.24 9.50 6.14
C GLY A 100 -10.42 8.41 6.84
N MET A 101 -9.60 7.65 6.10
CA MET A 101 -8.65 6.70 6.69
C MET A 101 -7.62 7.42 7.58
N ILE A 102 -7.05 8.55 7.13
CA ILE A 102 -6.07 9.32 7.91
C ILE A 102 -6.69 9.81 9.21
N GLU A 103 -7.89 10.34 9.18
CA GLU A 103 -8.56 10.91 10.35
C GLU A 103 -9.01 9.84 11.33
N THR A 104 -9.66 8.76 10.84
CA THR A 104 -10.34 7.79 11.70
C THR A 104 -9.47 6.61 12.12
N ILE A 105 -8.47 6.24 11.32
CA ILE A 105 -7.59 5.09 11.59
C ILE A 105 -6.23 5.55 12.10
N PHE A 106 -5.67 6.60 11.46
CA PHE A 106 -4.34 7.10 11.80
C PHE A 106 -4.36 8.33 12.70
N TYR A 107 -5.55 8.78 13.19
CA TYR A 107 -5.69 9.91 14.12
C TYR A 107 -4.96 11.18 13.65
N GLY A 108 -4.98 11.44 12.34
CA GLY A 108 -4.25 12.53 11.69
C GLY A 108 -2.76 12.24 11.41
N PHE A 109 -2.21 11.13 11.91
CA PHE A 109 -0.81 10.73 11.67
C PHE A 109 -0.68 9.84 10.43
N GLY A 110 -1.22 10.31 9.32
CA GLY A 110 -1.14 9.72 8.00
C GLY A 110 -0.87 10.76 6.92
N ALA A 111 -0.52 10.28 5.74
CA ALA A 111 -0.44 11.05 4.50
C ALA A 111 -1.00 10.21 3.35
N PRO A 112 -1.67 10.80 2.35
CA PRO A 112 -2.05 10.06 1.16
C PRO A 112 -0.81 9.46 0.50
N ALA A 113 -0.87 8.19 0.12
CA ALA A 113 0.14 7.60 -0.74
C ALA A 113 -0.25 7.90 -2.19
N VAL A 114 0.62 8.62 -2.91
CA VAL A 114 0.33 9.12 -4.26
C VAL A 114 1.09 8.31 -5.31
N ALA A 115 2.35 8.00 -5.03
CA ALA A 115 3.24 7.29 -5.94
C ALA A 115 3.89 6.08 -5.25
N TYR A 116 4.34 5.10 -6.03
CA TYR A 116 5.01 3.90 -5.52
C TYR A 116 6.24 4.22 -4.67
N VAL A 117 7.08 5.15 -5.10
CA VAL A 117 8.22 5.63 -4.29
C VAL A 117 7.76 6.75 -3.38
N ALA A 118 7.98 6.61 -2.07
CA ALA A 118 7.57 7.59 -1.08
C ALA A 118 8.30 8.94 -1.24
N GLU A 119 7.63 10.04 -0.86
CA GLU A 119 8.18 11.41 -0.87
C GLU A 119 9.45 11.56 -0.03
N ALA A 120 9.62 10.73 1.02
CA ALA A 120 10.84 10.66 1.80
C ALA A 120 12.08 10.32 0.96
N ASN A 121 11.88 9.65 -0.17
CA ASN A 121 12.93 9.33 -1.14
C ASN A 121 12.96 10.40 -2.26
N ARG A 122 13.37 11.60 -1.90
CA ARG A 122 13.33 12.80 -2.76
C ARG A 122 14.00 12.64 -4.12
N LEU A 123 15.03 11.79 -4.22
CA LEU A 123 15.75 11.59 -5.47
C LEU A 123 14.92 10.82 -6.51
N TYR A 124 14.25 9.77 -6.06
CA TYR A 124 13.55 8.85 -6.94
C TYR A 124 12.04 9.07 -7.01
N HIS A 125 11.45 9.73 -6.02
CA HIS A 125 10.04 10.10 -6.04
C HIS A 125 9.69 10.96 -7.25
N ASP A 126 8.55 10.67 -7.88
CA ASP A 126 8.01 11.50 -8.96
C ASP A 126 6.98 12.49 -8.38
N PRO A 127 7.31 13.79 -8.30
CA PRO A 127 6.42 14.79 -7.73
C PRO A 127 5.28 15.20 -8.67
N ASP A 128 5.31 14.80 -9.93
CA ASP A 128 4.31 15.19 -10.93
C ASP A 128 3.08 14.29 -10.92
N ILE A 129 3.16 13.13 -10.25
CA ILE A 129 2.03 12.22 -10.08
C ILE A 129 1.00 12.85 -9.13
N GLN A 130 -0.27 12.89 -9.58
CA GLN A 130 -1.38 13.45 -8.82
C GLN A 130 -2.24 12.34 -8.21
N ASP A 131 -2.67 12.56 -6.97
CA ASP A 131 -3.59 11.63 -6.31
C ASP A 131 -4.99 11.73 -6.91
N PRO A 132 -5.67 10.61 -7.22
CA PRO A 132 -7.07 10.64 -7.58
C PRO A 132 -7.93 11.29 -6.48
N VAL A 133 -8.76 12.25 -6.86
CA VAL A 133 -9.66 12.91 -5.91
C VAL A 133 -10.73 11.92 -5.46
N TYR A 134 -10.98 11.82 -4.14
CA TYR A 134 -12.10 11.06 -3.62
C TYR A 134 -13.42 11.71 -4.02
N ASP A 135 -14.18 11.03 -4.90
CA ASP A 135 -15.47 11.49 -5.41
C ASP A 135 -16.31 10.28 -5.84
N LEU A 136 -17.24 9.88 -4.99
CA LEU A 136 -18.13 8.75 -5.24
C LEU A 136 -19.07 8.98 -6.44
N ALA A 137 -19.47 10.23 -6.70
CA ALA A 137 -20.33 10.54 -7.84
C ALA A 137 -19.54 10.40 -9.15
N LEU A 138 -18.29 10.87 -9.19
CA LEU A 138 -17.39 10.66 -10.32
C LEU A 138 -17.12 9.16 -10.54
N ALA A 139 -16.85 8.40 -9.48
CA ALA A 139 -16.63 6.95 -9.55
C ALA A 139 -17.85 6.23 -10.18
N GLN A 140 -19.06 6.58 -9.75
CA GLN A 140 -20.30 6.03 -10.32
C GLN A 140 -20.45 6.38 -11.80
N GLN A 141 -20.22 7.64 -12.18
CA GLN A 141 -20.25 8.08 -13.56
C GLN A 141 -19.25 7.30 -14.43
N MET A 142 -18.01 7.17 -13.97
CA MET A 142 -16.96 6.42 -14.68
C MET A 142 -17.34 4.95 -14.87
N LEU A 143 -17.94 4.31 -13.86
CA LEU A 143 -18.45 2.93 -13.97
C LEU A 143 -19.59 2.84 -15.03
N ASP A 144 -20.51 3.81 -15.04
CA ASP A 144 -21.58 3.86 -16.02
C ASP A 144 -21.07 4.00 -17.45
N GLU A 145 -20.08 4.89 -17.67
CA GLU A 145 -19.43 5.11 -18.96
C GLU A 145 -18.63 3.88 -19.41
N ALA A 146 -18.00 3.18 -18.48
CA ALA A 146 -17.30 1.93 -18.75
C ALA A 146 -18.26 0.74 -19.04
N GLY A 147 -19.57 0.90 -18.74
CA GLY A 147 -20.60 -0.09 -19.01
C GLY A 147 -20.95 -1.01 -17.83
N TYR A 148 -20.46 -0.68 -16.65
CA TYR A 148 -20.81 -1.33 -15.38
C TYR A 148 -21.99 -0.61 -14.74
N ARG A 149 -23.20 -1.14 -14.89
CA ARG A 149 -24.46 -0.47 -14.51
C ARG A 149 -25.37 -1.40 -13.74
N ASP A 150 -26.16 -0.87 -12.83
CA ASP A 150 -27.33 -1.57 -12.28
C ASP A 150 -28.41 -1.65 -13.36
N ARG A 151 -28.67 -2.83 -13.89
CA ARG A 151 -29.56 -3.06 -15.01
C ARG A 151 -30.94 -3.58 -14.60
N ASP A 152 -31.00 -4.27 -13.48
CA ASP A 152 -32.24 -4.86 -12.95
C ASP A 152 -32.86 -4.04 -11.80
N GLY A 153 -32.17 -3.00 -11.33
CA GLY A 153 -32.66 -2.06 -10.31
C GLY A 153 -32.53 -2.60 -8.88
N ASP A 154 -31.69 -3.60 -8.64
CA ASP A 154 -31.51 -4.20 -7.30
C ASP A 154 -30.44 -3.50 -6.45
N GLY A 155 -29.79 -2.45 -7.00
CA GLY A 155 -28.77 -1.65 -6.35
C GLY A 155 -27.33 -2.14 -6.58
N TRP A 156 -27.14 -3.24 -7.29
CA TRP A 156 -25.83 -3.77 -7.63
C TRP A 156 -25.54 -3.62 -9.12
N ARG A 157 -24.31 -3.32 -9.45
CA ARG A 157 -23.88 -3.17 -10.83
C ARG A 157 -23.56 -4.51 -11.47
N GLU A 158 -23.89 -4.63 -12.76
CA GLU A 158 -23.49 -5.72 -13.64
C GLU A 158 -22.53 -5.22 -14.73
N ASP A 159 -21.76 -6.15 -15.27
CA ASP A 159 -21.01 -5.94 -16.50
C ASP A 159 -21.93 -6.03 -17.75
N ARG A 160 -21.34 -5.92 -18.93
CA ARG A 160 -22.09 -5.95 -20.20
C ARG A 160 -22.77 -7.30 -20.48
N ASP A 161 -22.27 -8.37 -19.87
CA ASP A 161 -22.77 -9.72 -20.02
C ASP A 161 -23.83 -10.09 -18.94
N GLY A 162 -24.14 -9.14 -18.03
CA GLY A 162 -25.09 -9.31 -16.94
C GLY A 162 -24.49 -9.99 -15.69
N ASN A 163 -23.18 -10.08 -15.61
CA ASN A 163 -22.56 -10.62 -14.40
C ASN A 163 -22.49 -9.54 -13.32
N ARG A 164 -23.06 -9.82 -12.15
CA ARG A 164 -22.99 -8.93 -10.98
C ARG A 164 -21.55 -8.71 -10.57
N ILE A 165 -21.18 -7.45 -10.35
CA ILE A 165 -19.85 -7.09 -9.90
C ILE A 165 -19.71 -7.47 -8.42
N GLN A 166 -19.12 -8.63 -8.19
CA GLN A 166 -18.86 -9.17 -6.84
C GLN A 166 -17.48 -9.78 -6.78
N PHE A 167 -16.69 -9.40 -5.74
CA PHE A 167 -15.36 -9.96 -5.50
C PHE A 167 -14.97 -9.92 -4.03
N SER A 168 -13.98 -10.72 -3.66
CA SER A 168 -13.43 -10.74 -2.32
C SER A 168 -12.35 -9.67 -2.13
N LEU A 169 -12.34 -9.04 -0.94
CA LEU A 169 -11.26 -8.18 -0.46
C LEU A 169 -10.63 -8.85 0.76
N ALA A 170 -9.34 -9.19 0.67
CA ALA A 170 -8.62 -9.87 1.73
C ALA A 170 -7.58 -8.95 2.39
N THR A 171 -7.25 -9.25 3.64
CA THR A 171 -6.08 -8.75 4.35
C THR A 171 -5.69 -9.72 5.46
N ASN A 172 -4.55 -9.49 6.13
CA ASN A 172 -4.14 -10.34 7.25
C ASN A 172 -4.93 -10.02 8.52
N ALA A 173 -5.60 -11.05 9.05
CA ALA A 173 -6.32 -10.98 10.32
C ALA A 173 -5.38 -10.61 11.48
N GLY A 174 -5.89 -9.82 12.43
CA GLY A 174 -5.15 -9.31 13.57
C GLY A 174 -4.34 -8.04 13.29
N ASN A 175 -4.30 -7.57 12.04
CA ASN A 175 -3.81 -6.23 11.71
C ASN A 175 -4.97 -5.25 11.68
N PHE A 176 -5.29 -4.68 12.84
CA PHE A 176 -6.46 -3.82 13.02
C PHE A 176 -6.47 -2.60 12.09
N LEU A 177 -5.32 -2.03 11.77
CA LEU A 177 -5.24 -0.90 10.84
C LEU A 177 -5.73 -1.33 9.45
N ARG A 178 -5.20 -2.43 8.91
CA ARG A 178 -5.59 -2.94 7.59
C ARG A 178 -7.05 -3.42 7.57
N GLU A 179 -7.53 -4.06 8.63
CA GLU A 179 -8.93 -4.48 8.72
C GLU A 179 -9.89 -3.28 8.69
N ARG A 180 -9.57 -2.19 9.41
CA ARG A 180 -10.36 -0.96 9.37
C ARG A 180 -10.30 -0.28 8.01
N MET A 181 -9.13 -0.23 7.37
CA MET A 181 -9.00 0.27 6.00
C MET A 181 -9.86 -0.54 5.01
N CYS A 182 -9.84 -1.88 5.09
CA CYS A 182 -10.71 -2.73 4.28
C CYS A 182 -12.20 -2.48 4.55
N SER A 183 -12.58 -2.13 5.77
CA SER A 183 -13.97 -1.80 6.10
C SER A 183 -14.42 -0.51 5.42
N ILE A 184 -13.57 0.54 5.40
CA ILE A 184 -13.85 1.78 4.67
C ILE A 184 -13.93 1.50 3.16
N LEU A 185 -12.95 0.80 2.59
CA LEU A 185 -12.96 0.43 1.16
C LEU A 185 -14.23 -0.34 0.79
N ARG A 186 -14.65 -1.30 1.63
CA ARG A 186 -15.90 -2.03 1.41
C ARG A 186 -17.11 -1.11 1.43
N GLU A 187 -17.19 -0.17 2.39
CA GLU A 187 -18.29 0.78 2.46
C GLU A 187 -18.34 1.67 1.22
N ASP A 188 -17.23 2.27 0.83
CA ASP A 188 -17.14 3.14 -0.34
C ASP A 188 -17.50 2.40 -1.63
N TRP A 189 -16.90 1.23 -1.86
CA TRP A 189 -17.18 0.45 -3.07
C TRP A 189 -18.59 -0.13 -3.09
N THR A 190 -19.18 -0.43 -1.91
CA THR A 190 -20.58 -0.83 -1.81
C THR A 190 -21.50 0.34 -2.15
N SER A 191 -21.19 1.56 -1.72
CA SER A 191 -22.00 2.76 -1.99
C SER A 191 -22.06 3.12 -3.48
N ILE A 192 -21.09 2.67 -4.27
CA ILE A 192 -21.08 2.82 -5.72
C ILE A 192 -21.62 1.59 -6.48
N GLY A 193 -22.28 0.66 -5.77
CA GLY A 193 -23.00 -0.49 -6.35
C GLY A 193 -22.17 -1.75 -6.55
N LEU A 194 -21.04 -1.91 -5.86
CA LEU A 194 -20.21 -3.12 -5.96
C LEU A 194 -20.39 -4.00 -4.72
N LYS A 195 -20.52 -5.31 -4.91
CA LYS A 195 -20.68 -6.26 -3.81
C LYS A 195 -19.31 -6.78 -3.35
N ILE A 196 -18.85 -6.30 -2.20
CA ILE A 196 -17.53 -6.63 -1.66
C ILE A 196 -17.63 -7.63 -0.51
N ASP A 197 -16.96 -8.76 -0.66
CA ASP A 197 -16.89 -9.81 0.35
C ASP A 197 -15.57 -9.69 1.12
N PHE A 198 -15.61 -9.00 2.26
CA PHE A 198 -14.41 -8.80 3.08
C PHE A 198 -14.03 -10.07 3.82
N ARG A 199 -12.81 -10.59 3.59
CA ARG A 199 -12.29 -11.86 4.12
C ARG A 199 -10.93 -11.71 4.78
N PRO A 200 -10.84 -11.28 6.04
CA PRO A 200 -9.58 -11.30 6.76
C PRO A 200 -9.09 -12.75 6.95
N GLN A 201 -7.80 -12.99 6.76
CA GLN A 201 -7.19 -14.32 6.79
C GLN A 201 -5.94 -14.33 7.65
N SER A 202 -5.54 -15.50 8.18
CA SER A 202 -4.24 -15.60 8.84
C SER A 202 -3.11 -15.20 7.88
N PHE A 203 -2.05 -14.60 8.42
CA PHE A 203 -0.93 -14.15 7.57
C PHE A 203 -0.32 -15.32 6.77
N GLN A 204 -0.24 -16.51 7.36
CA GLN A 204 0.27 -17.68 6.68
C GLN A 204 -0.61 -18.09 5.49
N SER A 205 -1.94 -18.14 5.67
CA SER A 205 -2.88 -18.42 4.57
C SER A 205 -2.80 -17.37 3.46
N LEU A 206 -2.63 -16.10 3.85
CA LEU A 206 -2.47 -15.01 2.89
C LEU A 206 -1.21 -15.19 2.03
N VAL A 207 -0.07 -15.49 2.65
CA VAL A 207 1.22 -15.73 1.95
C VAL A 207 1.11 -16.94 1.01
N GLU A 208 0.44 -18.01 1.44
CA GLU A 208 0.19 -19.19 0.60
C GLU A 208 -0.65 -18.83 -0.63
N ARG A 209 -1.71 -18.05 -0.45
CA ARG A 209 -2.55 -17.60 -1.57
C ARG A 209 -1.81 -16.68 -2.52
N LEU A 210 -1.00 -15.77 -2.01
CA LEU A 210 -0.20 -14.87 -2.83
C LEU A 210 0.91 -15.57 -3.62
N GLY A 211 1.56 -16.55 -3.02
CA GLY A 211 2.77 -17.15 -3.58
C GLY A 211 2.60 -18.54 -4.21
N THR A 212 1.51 -19.24 -3.94
CA THR A 212 1.34 -20.66 -4.31
C THR A 212 0.03 -20.93 -5.04
N THR A 213 -1.11 -20.63 -4.42
CA THR A 213 -2.42 -20.98 -5.01
C THR A 213 -2.99 -19.89 -5.89
N PHE A 214 -2.57 -18.64 -5.69
CA PHE A 214 -3.09 -17.43 -6.35
C PHE A 214 -4.61 -17.24 -6.22
N ASP A 215 -5.25 -17.90 -5.24
CA ASP A 215 -6.69 -17.89 -4.99
C ASP A 215 -7.09 -16.67 -4.15
N TRP A 216 -7.16 -15.50 -4.80
CA TRP A 216 -7.62 -14.22 -4.23
C TRP A 216 -8.07 -13.27 -5.35
N ASP A 217 -8.96 -12.32 -5.06
CA ASP A 217 -9.45 -11.33 -6.03
C ASP A 217 -8.78 -9.97 -5.83
N ALA A 218 -9.03 -9.36 -4.68
CA ALA A 218 -8.39 -8.12 -4.25
C ALA A 218 -7.77 -8.29 -2.85
N ILE A 219 -6.64 -7.63 -2.61
CA ILE A 219 -5.93 -7.73 -1.34
C ILE A 219 -5.36 -6.39 -0.91
N LEU A 220 -5.64 -5.97 0.34
CA LEU A 220 -4.94 -4.88 1.00
C LEU A 220 -3.71 -5.44 1.71
N ILE A 221 -2.53 -5.05 1.25
CA ILE A 221 -1.25 -5.47 1.80
C ILE A 221 -0.24 -4.33 1.74
N GLY A 222 0.92 -4.49 2.37
CA GLY A 222 2.00 -3.50 2.29
C GLY A 222 3.36 -4.13 2.28
N PHE A 223 4.31 -3.41 1.68
CA PHE A 223 5.72 -3.74 1.67
C PHE A 223 6.53 -2.65 2.39
N THR A 224 7.64 -3.04 2.96
CA THR A 224 8.60 -2.10 3.55
C THR A 224 9.29 -1.30 2.45
N GLY A 225 9.42 0.02 2.67
CA GLY A 225 10.15 0.89 1.74
C GLY A 225 11.66 0.70 1.78
N SER A 226 12.32 1.18 0.74
CA SER A 226 13.77 1.17 0.63
C SER A 226 14.28 2.49 0.05
N ILE A 227 15.48 2.90 0.46
CA ILE A 227 16.19 4.04 -0.14
C ILE A 227 16.52 3.72 -1.61
N GLU A 228 16.89 2.46 -1.87
CA GLU A 228 17.23 1.98 -3.20
C GLU A 228 15.99 1.37 -3.86
N PRO A 229 15.40 2.02 -4.87
CA PRO A 229 14.14 1.56 -5.46
C PRO A 229 14.27 0.20 -6.18
N ASN A 230 15.48 -0.19 -6.61
CA ASN A 230 15.70 -1.49 -7.23
C ASN A 230 15.45 -2.66 -6.25
N ASN A 231 15.45 -2.43 -4.94
CA ASN A 231 15.04 -3.46 -3.97
C ASN A 231 13.59 -3.90 -4.16
N GLY A 232 12.76 -3.07 -4.82
CA GLY A 232 11.40 -3.40 -5.25
C GLY A 232 11.31 -4.19 -6.56
N ALA A 233 12.43 -4.54 -7.20
CA ALA A 233 12.41 -5.18 -8.52
C ALA A 233 11.64 -6.51 -8.55
N ASN A 234 11.67 -7.30 -7.48
CA ASN A 234 10.90 -8.55 -7.39
C ASN A 234 9.38 -8.35 -7.37
N PHE A 235 8.92 -7.15 -6.99
CA PHE A 235 7.50 -6.76 -7.06
C PHE A 235 7.15 -6.17 -8.43
N LEU A 236 8.04 -5.37 -9.00
CA LEU A 236 7.78 -4.61 -10.23
C LEU A 236 8.04 -5.44 -11.51
N ARG A 237 9.04 -6.34 -11.49
CA ARG A 237 9.42 -7.14 -12.65
C ARG A 237 8.37 -8.21 -12.94
N SER A 238 7.98 -8.37 -14.19
CA SER A 238 6.97 -9.34 -14.64
C SER A 238 7.28 -10.78 -14.23
N SER A 239 8.55 -11.19 -14.27
CA SER A 239 9.02 -12.49 -13.81
C SER A 239 9.13 -12.64 -12.29
N GLY A 240 8.88 -11.57 -11.53
CA GLY A 240 9.03 -11.55 -10.07
C GLY A 240 8.03 -12.44 -9.33
N ASN A 241 8.48 -13.05 -8.23
CA ASN A 241 7.60 -13.86 -7.39
C ASN A 241 6.57 -13.01 -6.63
N LEU A 242 6.89 -11.74 -6.38
CA LEU A 242 6.03 -10.78 -5.70
C LEU A 242 5.29 -9.84 -6.65
N HIS A 243 5.31 -10.10 -7.94
CA HIS A 243 4.55 -9.40 -8.96
C HIS A 243 3.05 -9.76 -8.82
N LEU A 244 2.42 -9.23 -7.76
CA LEU A 244 1.19 -9.78 -7.18
C LEU A 244 0.06 -9.95 -8.20
N TRP A 245 -0.10 -8.99 -9.11
CA TRP A 245 -1.22 -9.03 -10.04
C TRP A 245 -1.12 -10.14 -11.11
N ASN A 246 0.11 -10.55 -11.50
CA ASN A 246 0.34 -11.69 -12.41
C ASN A 246 1.76 -12.23 -12.23
N PRO A 247 2.06 -13.00 -11.16
CA PRO A 247 3.41 -13.39 -10.78
C PRO A 247 4.03 -14.44 -11.72
N ARG A 248 5.37 -14.44 -11.77
CA ARG A 248 6.20 -15.45 -12.45
C ARG A 248 5.88 -15.60 -13.94
N GLN A 249 5.73 -14.49 -14.63
CA GLN A 249 5.54 -14.52 -16.07
C GLN A 249 6.84 -14.96 -16.76
N GLU A 250 6.76 -15.85 -17.73
CA GLU A 250 7.91 -16.23 -18.58
C GLU A 250 8.28 -15.10 -19.55
N THR A 251 7.25 -14.41 -20.02
CA THR A 251 7.34 -13.19 -20.83
C THR A 251 6.29 -12.19 -20.31
N PRO A 252 6.59 -10.88 -20.36
CA PRO A 252 5.61 -9.87 -19.94
C PRO A 252 4.28 -10.04 -20.67
N ALA A 253 3.17 -10.06 -19.93
CA ALA A 253 1.84 -10.24 -20.51
C ALA A 253 1.35 -8.98 -21.22
N THR A 254 1.90 -7.82 -20.89
CA THR A 254 1.50 -6.53 -21.45
C THR A 254 2.72 -5.71 -21.92
N PRO A 255 2.53 -4.78 -22.87
CA PRO A 255 3.61 -3.88 -23.30
C PRO A 255 4.15 -3.00 -22.18
N TRP A 256 3.30 -2.57 -21.23
CA TRP A 256 3.73 -1.73 -20.13
C TRP A 256 4.56 -2.51 -19.08
N GLU A 257 4.28 -3.80 -18.84
CA GLU A 257 5.13 -4.67 -18.01
C GLU A 257 6.51 -4.88 -18.67
N ALA A 258 6.53 -5.10 -20.00
CA ALA A 258 7.79 -5.19 -20.74
C ALA A 258 8.62 -3.91 -20.65
N GLU A 259 7.96 -2.75 -20.67
CA GLU A 259 8.63 -1.46 -20.50
C GLU A 259 9.17 -1.28 -19.08
N ILE A 260 8.42 -1.66 -18.04
CA ILE A 260 8.91 -1.66 -16.66
C ILE A 260 10.14 -2.56 -16.53
N ASP A 261 10.13 -3.78 -17.10
CA ASP A 261 11.28 -4.69 -17.06
C ASP A 261 12.50 -4.06 -17.69
N ARG A 262 12.35 -3.42 -18.86
CA ARG A 262 13.40 -2.68 -19.55
C ARG A 262 13.96 -1.51 -18.71
N LEU A 263 13.09 -0.73 -18.10
CA LEU A 263 13.46 0.40 -17.24
C LEU A 263 14.20 -0.06 -15.97
N LEU A 264 13.80 -1.18 -15.38
CA LEU A 264 14.49 -1.78 -14.24
C LEU A 264 15.92 -2.20 -14.62
N ASP A 265 16.10 -2.82 -15.80
CA ASP A 265 17.44 -3.20 -16.29
C ASP A 265 18.32 -1.98 -16.53
N GLN A 266 17.80 -0.94 -17.16
CA GLN A 266 18.51 0.32 -17.36
C GLN A 266 18.84 1.03 -16.05
N GLY A 267 17.86 1.15 -15.15
CA GLY A 267 18.06 1.77 -13.85
C GLY A 267 19.04 1.03 -12.95
N SER A 268 19.11 -0.31 -13.06
CA SER A 268 20.09 -1.09 -12.29
C SER A 268 21.52 -0.94 -12.81
N ALA A 269 21.69 -0.67 -14.11
CA ALA A 269 22.99 -0.49 -14.74
C ALA A 269 23.52 0.94 -14.68
N GLU A 270 22.66 1.95 -14.44
CA GLU A 270 23.04 3.35 -14.42
C GLU A 270 23.72 3.72 -13.09
N LEU A 271 24.93 4.30 -13.19
CA LEU A 271 25.73 4.69 -12.02
C LEU A 271 25.47 6.14 -11.55
N ASP A 272 25.03 7.01 -12.48
CA ASP A 272 24.69 8.39 -12.13
C ASP A 272 23.31 8.42 -11.44
N PRO A 273 23.21 8.83 -10.16
CA PRO A 273 21.94 8.80 -9.43
C PRO A 273 20.84 9.66 -10.06
N ALA A 274 21.19 10.80 -10.69
CA ALA A 274 20.21 11.70 -11.30
C ALA A 274 19.64 11.08 -12.60
N LYS A 275 20.47 10.49 -13.43
CA LYS A 275 20.03 9.75 -14.62
C LYS A 275 19.23 8.51 -14.25
N ARG A 276 19.69 7.81 -13.22
CA ARG A 276 19.01 6.64 -12.67
C ARG A 276 17.61 6.97 -12.21
N ALA A 277 17.41 8.12 -11.55
CA ALA A 277 16.10 8.57 -11.07
C ALA A 277 15.07 8.72 -12.21
N VAL A 278 15.49 9.07 -13.43
CA VAL A 278 14.60 9.19 -14.58
C VAL A 278 13.90 7.87 -14.88
N PHE A 279 14.60 6.74 -14.83
CA PHE A 279 14.02 5.42 -15.09
C PHE A 279 12.97 5.06 -14.02
N TYR A 280 13.27 5.29 -12.74
CA TYR A 280 12.33 4.95 -11.66
C TYR A 280 11.13 5.90 -11.58
N ARG A 281 11.26 7.15 -12.01
CA ARG A 281 10.11 8.05 -12.17
C ARG A 281 9.21 7.60 -13.31
N HIS A 282 9.79 7.21 -14.45
CA HIS A 282 9.00 6.67 -15.55
C HIS A 282 8.25 5.37 -15.16
N ILE A 283 8.87 4.48 -14.37
CA ILE A 283 8.16 3.33 -13.80
C ILE A 283 6.95 3.76 -12.97
N GLN A 284 7.09 4.78 -12.12
CA GLN A 284 5.98 5.28 -11.31
C GLN A 284 4.85 5.87 -12.17
N GLN A 285 5.18 6.57 -13.25
CA GLN A 285 4.20 7.07 -14.22
C GLN A 285 3.41 5.92 -14.86
N ILE A 286 4.09 4.88 -15.31
CA ILE A 286 3.44 3.67 -15.86
C ILE A 286 2.52 3.03 -14.82
N LEU A 287 2.99 2.86 -13.58
CA LEU A 287 2.18 2.27 -12.50
C LEU A 287 0.95 3.13 -12.18
N HIS A 288 1.09 4.45 -12.21
CA HIS A 288 -0.02 5.38 -12.00
C HIS A 288 -1.03 5.31 -13.16
N GLU A 289 -0.57 5.19 -14.39
CA GLU A 289 -1.43 5.09 -15.57
C GLU A 289 -2.15 3.74 -15.69
N GLU A 290 -1.48 2.63 -15.39
CA GLU A 290 -1.99 1.27 -15.58
C GLU A 290 -2.69 0.71 -14.34
N MET A 291 -2.47 1.32 -13.18
CA MET A 291 -3.13 1.00 -11.90
C MET A 291 -3.22 -0.51 -11.61
N PRO A 292 -2.11 -1.27 -11.61
CA PRO A 292 -2.16 -2.69 -11.21
C PRO A 292 -2.52 -2.84 -9.72
N PHE A 293 -2.37 -1.78 -8.96
CA PHE A 293 -2.77 -1.64 -7.57
C PHE A 293 -3.15 -0.17 -7.29
N LEU A 294 -3.91 0.05 -6.24
CA LEU A 294 -4.30 1.38 -5.74
C LEU A 294 -3.54 1.69 -4.46
N GLU A 295 -2.74 2.74 -4.49
CA GLU A 295 -2.09 3.28 -3.31
C GLU A 295 -3.15 3.84 -2.33
N THR A 296 -2.93 3.64 -1.02
CA THR A 296 -3.86 4.10 0.01
C THR A 296 -3.26 5.20 0.89
N VAL A 297 -2.81 4.88 2.09
CA VAL A 297 -2.27 5.82 3.07
C VAL A 297 -0.91 5.36 3.56
N ARG A 298 0.01 6.29 3.78
CA ARG A 298 1.26 6.06 4.51
C ARG A 298 1.10 6.58 5.93
N GLN A 299 1.41 5.75 6.92
CA GLN A 299 1.47 6.19 8.30
C GLN A 299 2.61 7.19 8.49
N LYS A 300 2.39 8.29 9.20
CA LYS A 300 3.48 9.13 9.67
C LYS A 300 4.13 8.48 10.88
N ILE A 301 5.44 8.31 10.79
CA ILE A 301 6.23 7.69 11.86
C ILE A 301 6.53 8.75 12.92
N ALA A 302 6.18 8.45 14.16
CA ALA A 302 6.64 9.19 15.32
C ALA A 302 7.61 8.34 16.15
N VAL A 303 8.56 9.00 16.81
CA VAL A 303 9.50 8.37 17.74
C VAL A 303 9.40 9.09 19.06
N ALA A 304 9.07 8.34 20.12
CA ALA A 304 9.12 8.83 21.49
C ALA A 304 10.45 8.42 22.12
N TYR A 305 11.18 9.36 22.73
CA TYR A 305 12.48 9.07 23.32
C TYR A 305 12.79 9.92 24.53
N SER A 306 13.59 9.37 25.45
CA SER A 306 14.02 10.03 26.66
C SER A 306 14.88 11.26 26.35
N ARG A 307 14.66 12.39 27.06
CA ARG A 307 15.51 13.58 26.98
C ARG A 307 16.94 13.34 27.47
N ARG A 308 17.19 12.21 28.10
CA ARG A 308 18.55 11.78 28.49
C ARG A 308 19.38 11.31 27.29
N LEU A 309 18.77 10.99 26.15
CA LEU A 309 19.48 10.67 24.94
C LEU A 309 20.05 11.95 24.30
N VAL A 310 21.34 11.94 24.06
CA VAL A 310 22.10 13.01 23.39
C VAL A 310 22.45 12.54 22.00
N ASP A 311 22.39 13.45 21.01
CA ASP A 311 22.63 13.18 19.61
C ASP A 311 21.73 12.08 19.02
N PHE A 312 20.53 11.92 19.59
CA PHE A 312 19.51 11.02 19.05
C PHE A 312 18.77 11.72 17.92
N ARG A 313 18.95 11.21 16.69
CA ARG A 313 18.40 11.79 15.46
C ARG A 313 17.57 10.74 14.71
N PRO A 314 16.29 10.58 15.07
CA PRO A 314 15.41 9.66 14.35
C PRO A 314 15.08 10.21 12.96
N THR A 315 14.98 9.32 11.99
CA THR A 315 14.55 9.61 10.63
C THR A 315 13.58 8.52 10.17
N VAL A 316 12.88 8.72 9.07
CA VAL A 316 12.01 7.67 8.46
C VAL A 316 12.81 6.43 8.04
N TRP A 317 14.13 6.59 7.85
CA TRP A 317 15.04 5.50 7.48
C TRP A 317 15.73 4.84 8.67
N GLY A 318 15.37 5.23 9.89
CA GLY A 318 15.99 4.77 11.13
C GLY A 318 16.76 5.88 11.85
N LEU A 319 17.84 5.54 12.53
CA LEU A 319 18.66 6.50 13.29
C LEU A 319 19.84 7.00 12.45
N ALA A 320 19.95 8.31 12.29
CA ALA A 320 21.14 8.92 11.72
C ALA A 320 22.27 8.89 12.73
N GLU A 321 23.51 8.60 12.29
CA GLU A 321 24.74 8.58 13.09
C GLU A 321 24.58 7.86 14.45
N PRO A 322 24.09 6.60 14.47
CA PRO A 322 23.75 5.91 15.72
C PRO A 322 24.96 5.70 16.66
N GLU A 323 26.17 5.81 16.15
CA GLU A 323 27.43 5.74 16.88
C GLU A 323 27.66 6.95 17.80
N ARG A 324 27.02 8.08 17.55
CA ARG A 324 27.13 9.32 18.36
C ARG A 324 26.15 9.37 19.52
N ILE A 325 25.18 8.47 19.57
CA ILE A 325 24.15 8.49 20.61
C ILE A 325 24.74 8.17 21.96
N ALA A 326 24.59 9.11 22.92
CA ALA A 326 25.00 8.96 24.30
C ALA A 326 23.80 9.07 25.25
N LEU A 327 23.97 8.59 26.48
CA LEU A 327 22.99 8.69 27.58
C LEU A 327 23.61 9.61 28.65
N ARG A 328 22.87 10.65 29.04
CA ARG A 328 23.20 11.51 30.18
C ARG A 328 22.64 10.97 31.46
#